data_5c0483df980a02fe65308c9949fc98dd
#
_entry.id   5c0483df980a02fe65308c9949fc98dd
#
_cell.length_a   1.000
_cell.length_b   1.000
_cell.length_c   1.000
_cell.angle_alpha   90.00
_cell.angle_beta   90.00
_cell.angle_gamma   90.00
#
_symmetry.space_group_name_H-M   'P 1'
#
loop_
_entity.id
_entity.type
_entity.pdbx_description
1 polymer ?
#
loop_
_entity_poly.entity_id
_entity_poly.type
_entity_poly.pdbx_seq_one_letter_code
_entity_poly.pdbx_strand_id
1 'polypeptide(L)'
;MNRESGVSGITFRIRHTMLPVGDLDRTIDFYTRLLGMDVMRIREEPERKLRTGYLGYGSEDDGPALEMIQSSAAVEPENMPAWSGHIALYVSDLYNLAETLKAAGVKFLTEPRPNRPGSKDLMAYIQDPDGYTIELTERHSVTGPPLKKRQ
;
A
#
# COMPACT_ATOMS: atom_id res chain seq x y z
N MET A 1 -10.38 -8.29 15.92
CA MET A 1 -11.25 -7.87 17.04
C MET A 1 -12.25 -6.86 16.49
N ASN A 2 -13.50 -7.28 16.29
CA ASN A 2 -14.58 -6.35 15.92
C ASN A 2 -14.93 -5.56 17.19
N ARG A 3 -14.66 -4.26 17.21
CA ARG A 3 -15.18 -3.40 18.27
C ARG A 3 -16.65 -3.12 17.96
N GLU A 4 -17.52 -3.36 18.95
CA GLU A 4 -18.88 -2.85 18.86
C GLU A 4 -18.80 -1.33 18.72
N SER A 5 -19.50 -0.80 17.70
CA SER A 5 -19.58 0.65 17.50
C SER A 5 -20.50 1.26 18.57
N GLY A 6 -20.40 2.58 18.77
CA GLY A 6 -21.34 3.31 19.62
C GLY A 6 -22.81 3.24 19.14
N VAL A 7 -23.05 2.61 17.98
CA VAL A 7 -24.38 2.28 17.44
C VAL A 7 -24.59 0.80 17.67
N SER A 8 -25.50 0.47 18.56
CA SER A 8 -25.75 -0.91 19.01
C SER A 8 -26.10 -1.84 17.85
N GLY A 9 -25.43 -3.00 17.80
CA GLY A 9 -25.68 -4.05 16.81
C GLY A 9 -25.12 -3.80 15.41
N ILE A 10 -24.35 -2.71 15.18
CA ILE A 10 -23.73 -2.40 13.90
C ILE A 10 -22.22 -2.51 14.02
N THR A 11 -21.56 -3.23 13.09
CA THR A 11 -20.11 -3.35 12.99
C THR A 11 -19.59 -2.58 11.78
N PHE A 12 -18.39 -2.01 11.91
CA PHE A 12 -17.74 -1.27 10.83
C PHE A 12 -16.32 -1.81 10.61
N ARG A 13 -15.89 -1.82 9.34
CA ARG A 13 -14.51 -2.06 8.96
C ARG A 13 -14.15 -1.16 7.76
N ILE A 14 -12.88 -0.81 7.63
CA ILE A 14 -12.38 -0.16 6.42
C ILE A 14 -12.45 -1.20 5.30
N ARG A 15 -13.11 -0.84 4.19
CA ARG A 15 -13.22 -1.69 3.01
C ARG A 15 -12.10 -1.41 2.02
N HIS A 16 -11.94 -0.16 1.61
CA HIS A 16 -10.88 0.26 0.70
C HIS A 16 -10.52 1.73 0.87
N THR A 17 -9.36 2.08 0.35
CA THR A 17 -8.93 3.46 0.07
C THR A 17 -8.77 3.59 -1.44
N MET A 18 -9.37 4.60 -2.05
CA MET A 18 -9.34 4.83 -3.50
C MET A 18 -8.18 5.76 -3.86
N LEU A 19 -7.44 5.38 -4.91
CA LEU A 19 -6.36 6.15 -5.51
C LEU A 19 -6.54 6.19 -7.03
N PRO A 20 -6.63 7.39 -7.64
CA PRO A 20 -6.57 7.51 -9.10
C PRO A 20 -5.17 7.14 -9.60
N VAL A 21 -5.10 6.43 -10.73
CA VAL A 21 -3.83 6.02 -11.34
C VAL A 21 -3.82 6.30 -12.83
N GLY A 22 -2.65 6.59 -13.38
CA GLY A 22 -2.50 6.90 -14.79
C GLY A 22 -2.49 5.66 -15.68
N ASP A 23 -1.94 4.55 -15.19
CA ASP A 23 -1.83 3.27 -15.90
C ASP A 23 -2.03 2.12 -14.91
N LEU A 24 -3.20 1.47 -14.98
CA LEU A 24 -3.56 0.41 -14.03
C LEU A 24 -2.67 -0.83 -14.16
N ASP A 25 -2.23 -1.20 -15.37
CA ASP A 25 -1.40 -2.38 -15.56
C ASP A 25 0.00 -2.17 -14.96
N ARG A 26 0.58 -0.98 -15.14
CA ARG A 26 1.82 -0.58 -14.49
C ARG A 26 1.69 -0.56 -12.95
N THR A 27 0.58 -0.04 -12.45
CA THR A 27 0.29 -0.01 -11.01
C THR A 27 0.16 -1.43 -10.45
N ILE A 28 -0.60 -2.30 -11.12
CA ILE A 28 -0.74 -3.70 -10.72
C ILE A 28 0.63 -4.38 -10.66
N ASP A 29 1.46 -4.25 -11.70
CA ASP A 29 2.81 -4.84 -11.71
C ASP A 29 3.64 -4.37 -10.51
N PHE A 30 3.65 -3.08 -10.21
CA PHE A 30 4.40 -2.54 -9.08
C PHE A 30 3.95 -3.14 -7.75
N TYR A 31 2.65 -3.08 -7.45
CA TYR A 31 2.13 -3.52 -6.14
C TYR A 31 2.15 -5.05 -5.97
N THR A 32 1.98 -5.81 -7.05
CA THR A 32 2.01 -7.28 -6.95
C THR A 32 3.44 -7.82 -6.98
N ARG A 33 4.24 -7.43 -7.97
CA ARG A 33 5.58 -7.99 -8.14
C ARG A 33 6.58 -7.50 -7.09
N LEU A 34 6.53 -6.21 -6.71
CA LEU A 34 7.51 -5.63 -5.78
C LEU A 34 7.04 -5.62 -4.33
N LEU A 35 5.74 -5.41 -4.09
CA LEU A 35 5.19 -5.31 -2.74
C LEU A 35 4.36 -6.55 -2.32
N GLY A 36 4.26 -7.55 -3.20
CA GLY A 36 3.65 -8.85 -2.88
C GLY A 36 2.14 -8.80 -2.63
N MET A 37 1.43 -7.79 -3.17
CA MET A 37 -0.03 -7.75 -3.08
C MET A 37 -0.69 -8.75 -4.02
N ASP A 38 -1.92 -9.13 -3.70
CA ASP A 38 -2.82 -9.87 -4.57
C ASP A 38 -3.69 -8.92 -5.36
N VAL A 39 -4.01 -9.31 -6.60
CA VAL A 39 -5.14 -8.73 -7.30
C VAL A 39 -6.41 -9.41 -6.79
N MET A 40 -7.14 -8.73 -5.93
CA MET A 40 -8.38 -9.26 -5.37
C MET A 40 -9.50 -9.27 -6.40
N ARG A 41 -9.55 -8.22 -7.24
CA ARG A 41 -10.58 -8.08 -8.28
C ARG A 41 -10.17 -7.04 -9.33
N ILE A 42 -10.60 -7.25 -10.57
CA ILE A 42 -10.57 -6.25 -11.66
C ILE A 42 -12.02 -5.97 -12.07
N ARG A 43 -12.31 -4.71 -12.34
CA ARG A 43 -13.60 -4.26 -12.88
C ARG A 43 -13.36 -3.35 -14.07
N GLU A 44 -14.05 -3.64 -15.17
CA GLU A 44 -14.05 -2.85 -16.39
C GLU A 44 -15.41 -2.18 -16.56
N GLU A 45 -15.42 -0.87 -16.80
CA GLU A 45 -16.61 -0.08 -17.08
C GLU A 45 -16.41 0.70 -18.39
N PRO A 46 -16.56 0.06 -19.54
CA PRO A 46 -16.26 0.67 -20.85
C PRO A 46 -17.08 1.94 -21.13
N GLU A 47 -18.35 1.95 -20.74
CA GLU A 47 -19.23 3.11 -20.93
C GLU A 47 -18.77 4.34 -20.17
N ARG A 48 -18.14 4.14 -19.00
CA ARG A 48 -17.56 5.20 -18.17
C ARG A 48 -16.08 5.44 -18.46
N LYS A 49 -15.49 4.61 -19.31
CA LYS A 49 -14.04 4.58 -19.59
C LYS A 49 -13.21 4.45 -18.33
N LEU A 50 -13.66 3.57 -17.42
CA LEU A 50 -12.98 3.28 -16.16
C LEU A 50 -12.50 1.84 -16.12
N ARG A 51 -11.31 1.65 -15.56
CA ARG A 51 -10.75 0.36 -15.15
C ARG A 51 -10.38 0.46 -13.67
N THR A 52 -10.80 -0.49 -12.88
CA THR A 52 -10.53 -0.50 -11.44
C THR A 52 -9.86 -1.80 -11.03
N GLY A 53 -8.74 -1.70 -10.33
CA GLY A 53 -8.08 -2.83 -9.66
C GLY A 53 -8.24 -2.71 -8.15
N TYR A 54 -8.58 -3.82 -7.49
CA TYR A 54 -8.58 -3.94 -6.04
C TYR A 54 -7.38 -4.78 -5.63
N LEU A 55 -6.43 -4.16 -4.94
CA LEU A 55 -5.15 -4.76 -4.57
C LEU A 55 -5.02 -4.82 -3.05
N GLY A 56 -4.42 -5.88 -2.52
CA GLY A 56 -4.21 -6.03 -1.09
C GLY A 56 -3.59 -7.37 -0.74
N TYR A 57 -3.69 -7.76 0.52
CA TYR A 57 -3.12 -9.03 1.00
C TYR A 57 -4.24 -10.00 1.36
N GLY A 58 -4.40 -11.06 0.56
CA GLY A 58 -5.48 -12.04 0.69
C GLY A 58 -6.69 -11.70 -0.18
N SER A 59 -7.89 -11.71 0.38
CA SER A 59 -9.15 -11.41 -0.30
C SER A 59 -9.83 -10.16 0.28
N GLU A 60 -10.85 -9.65 -0.40
CA GLU A 60 -11.69 -8.53 0.13
C GLU A 60 -12.42 -8.90 1.44
N ASP A 61 -12.52 -10.19 1.77
CA ASP A 61 -13.08 -10.65 3.04
C ASP A 61 -12.03 -10.65 4.17
N ASP A 62 -10.75 -10.80 3.83
CA ASP A 62 -9.65 -10.87 4.80
C ASP A 62 -9.21 -9.48 5.29
N GLY A 63 -9.26 -8.47 4.44
CA GLY A 63 -8.75 -7.14 4.78
C GLY A 63 -9.18 -6.03 3.81
N PRO A 64 -8.76 -4.78 4.10
CA PRO A 64 -9.01 -3.67 3.20
C PRO A 64 -8.20 -3.78 1.92
N ALA A 65 -8.75 -3.22 0.84
CA ALA A 65 -8.09 -3.09 -0.45
C ALA A 65 -7.60 -1.66 -0.70
N LEU A 66 -6.63 -1.52 -1.60
CA LEU A 66 -6.40 -0.30 -2.36
C LEU A 66 -7.25 -0.39 -3.64
N GLU A 67 -8.18 0.53 -3.81
CA GLU A 67 -8.97 0.66 -5.03
C GLU A 67 -8.25 1.61 -5.98
N MET A 68 -7.61 1.06 -7.00
CA MET A 68 -6.84 1.79 -8.00
C MET A 68 -7.71 2.04 -9.23
N ILE A 69 -8.04 3.31 -9.52
CA ILE A 69 -8.93 3.67 -10.63
C ILE A 69 -8.16 4.39 -11.73
N GLN A 70 -8.08 3.76 -12.89
CA GLN A 70 -7.65 4.40 -14.12
C GLN A 70 -8.87 4.97 -14.84
N SER A 71 -8.83 6.26 -15.17
CA SER A 71 -9.82 6.93 -15.99
C SER A 71 -9.18 7.50 -17.27
N SER A 72 -9.99 7.89 -18.25
CA SER A 72 -9.49 8.60 -19.44
C SER A 72 -9.03 10.04 -19.14
N ALA A 73 -9.38 10.58 -17.97
CA ALA A 73 -8.86 11.85 -17.49
C ALA A 73 -7.49 11.59 -16.86
N ALA A 74 -6.45 12.24 -17.37
CA ALA A 74 -5.14 12.18 -16.74
C ALA A 74 -5.25 12.72 -15.30
N VAL A 75 -4.84 11.90 -14.35
CA VAL A 75 -4.64 12.34 -12.98
C VAL A 75 -3.14 12.50 -12.80
N GLU A 76 -2.71 13.75 -12.66
CA GLU A 76 -1.35 14.06 -12.21
C GLU A 76 -1.40 14.06 -10.68
N PRO A 77 -0.85 13.07 -9.99
CA PRO A 77 -0.72 13.14 -8.55
C PRO A 77 0.14 14.36 -8.23
N GLU A 78 -0.38 15.29 -7.46
CA GLU A 78 0.45 16.38 -6.95
C GLU A 78 1.57 15.76 -6.11
N ASN A 79 2.79 16.28 -6.24
CA ASN A 79 3.94 15.89 -5.42
C ASN A 79 3.67 16.28 -3.96
N MET A 80 2.95 15.42 -3.25
CA MET A 80 2.67 15.64 -1.83
C MET A 80 3.88 15.26 -0.99
N PRO A 81 4.27 16.08 -0.02
CA PRO A 81 5.32 15.70 0.93
C PRO A 81 4.96 14.41 1.66
N ALA A 82 5.94 13.59 2.00
CA ALA A 82 5.75 12.28 2.65
C ALA A 82 4.88 12.34 3.93
N TRP A 83 4.87 13.47 4.62
CA TRP A 83 4.06 13.68 5.84
C TRP A 83 2.61 14.11 5.57
N SER A 84 2.25 14.48 4.34
CA SER A 84 0.90 14.99 4.01
C SER A 84 -0.12 13.91 3.69
N GLY A 85 0.31 12.67 3.55
CA GLY A 85 -0.51 11.49 3.34
C GLY A 85 0.30 10.37 2.69
N HIS A 86 0.15 9.15 3.17
CA HIS A 86 0.87 8.00 2.66
C HIS A 86 0.12 6.70 2.95
N ILE A 87 0.49 5.65 2.24
CA ILE A 87 0.12 4.27 2.57
C ILE A 87 1.25 3.71 3.41
N ALA A 88 0.95 3.13 4.57
CA ALA A 88 1.95 2.48 5.40
C ALA A 88 1.84 0.95 5.33
N LEU A 89 2.97 0.29 5.10
CA LEU A 89 3.08 -1.17 5.04
C LEU A 89 4.05 -1.67 6.09
N TYR A 90 3.66 -2.74 6.79
CA TYR A 90 4.61 -3.49 7.59
C TYR A 90 5.40 -4.44 6.71
N VAL A 91 6.72 -4.47 6.92
CA VAL A 91 7.64 -5.38 6.25
C VAL A 91 8.45 -6.17 7.29
N SER A 92 8.82 -7.39 6.94
CA SER A 92 9.55 -8.26 7.86
C SER A 92 11.06 -8.07 7.83
N ASP A 93 11.61 -7.45 6.76
CA ASP A 93 13.04 -7.21 6.54
C ASP A 93 13.19 -6.02 5.59
N LEU A 94 13.32 -4.83 6.18
CA LEU A 94 13.33 -3.59 5.42
C LEU A 94 14.62 -3.40 4.61
N TYR A 95 15.77 -3.82 5.13
CA TYR A 95 17.02 -3.64 4.41
C TYR A 95 17.08 -4.53 3.16
N ASN A 96 16.69 -5.80 3.26
CA ASN A 96 16.66 -6.70 2.12
C ASN A 96 15.63 -6.25 1.06
N LEU A 97 14.44 -5.80 1.51
CA LEU A 97 13.45 -5.24 0.61
C LEU A 97 13.99 -3.99 -0.10
N ALA A 98 14.68 -3.10 0.61
CA ALA A 98 15.23 -1.88 0.02
C ALA A 98 16.23 -2.17 -1.09
N GLU A 99 17.12 -3.15 -0.92
CA GLU A 99 18.05 -3.57 -1.98
C GLU A 99 17.31 -4.08 -3.23
N THR A 100 16.26 -4.88 -3.03
CA THR A 100 15.41 -5.38 -4.11
C THR A 100 14.70 -4.24 -4.85
N LEU A 101 14.11 -3.30 -4.11
CA LEU A 101 13.40 -2.17 -4.69
C LEU A 101 14.33 -1.21 -5.44
N LYS A 102 15.53 -0.96 -4.92
CA LYS A 102 16.56 -0.14 -5.61
C LYS A 102 17.00 -0.80 -6.90
N ALA A 103 17.25 -2.11 -6.89
CA ALA A 103 17.60 -2.86 -8.10
C ALA A 103 16.51 -2.81 -9.17
N ALA A 104 15.24 -2.68 -8.76
CA ALA A 104 14.09 -2.49 -9.63
C ALA A 104 13.86 -1.03 -10.06
N GLY A 105 14.71 -0.09 -9.63
CA GLY A 105 14.61 1.33 -9.97
C GLY A 105 13.54 2.11 -9.21
N VAL A 106 13.07 1.61 -8.08
CA VAL A 106 12.08 2.31 -7.24
C VAL A 106 12.70 3.56 -6.61
N LYS A 107 11.99 4.67 -6.68
CA LYS A 107 12.43 5.93 -6.11
C LYS A 107 12.26 5.92 -4.58
N PHE A 108 13.34 6.11 -3.86
CA PHE A 108 13.35 6.34 -2.42
C PHE A 108 13.27 7.83 -2.11
N LEU A 109 12.37 8.20 -1.21
CA LEU A 109 12.30 9.55 -0.63
C LEU A 109 13.17 9.64 0.62
N THR A 110 13.24 8.54 1.38
CA THR A 110 14.17 8.35 2.48
C THR A 110 14.70 6.92 2.49
N GLU A 111 15.98 6.79 2.77
CA GLU A 111 16.63 5.48 2.96
C GLU A 111 16.15 4.80 4.26
N PRO A 112 16.27 3.45 4.36
CA PRO A 112 16.02 2.73 5.60
C PRO A 112 16.83 3.31 6.76
N ARG A 113 16.14 3.66 7.83
CA ARG A 113 16.75 4.25 9.03
C ARG A 113 15.86 4.00 10.26
N PRO A 114 16.40 4.13 11.48
CA PRO A 114 15.56 4.14 12.67
C PRO A 114 14.46 5.21 12.57
N ASN A 115 13.24 4.88 13.01
CA ASN A 115 12.12 5.82 12.97
C ASN A 115 12.32 7.00 13.94
N ARG A 116 13.16 6.84 14.95
CA ARG A 116 13.61 7.87 15.91
C ARG A 116 14.97 7.48 16.48
N PRO A 117 15.75 8.44 17.01
CA PRO A 117 17.05 8.15 17.63
C PRO A 117 16.95 7.03 18.69
N GLY A 118 17.81 6.02 18.60
CA GLY A 118 17.87 4.90 19.53
C GLY A 118 16.80 3.82 19.36
N SER A 119 15.88 3.97 18.41
CA SER A 119 14.86 2.96 18.13
C SER A 119 15.45 1.79 17.33
N LYS A 120 14.92 0.58 17.61
CA LYS A 120 15.15 -0.61 16.76
C LYS A 120 14.14 -0.69 15.60
N ASP A 121 13.02 0.02 15.68
CA ASP A 121 12.04 0.10 14.61
C ASP A 121 12.62 0.91 13.44
N LEU A 122 12.49 0.39 12.24
CA LEU A 122 13.01 0.99 11.01
C LEU A 122 11.89 1.55 10.16
N MET A 123 12.22 2.54 9.35
CA MET A 123 11.31 3.12 8.36
C MET A 123 12.06 3.54 7.10
N ALA A 124 11.35 3.56 5.98
CA ALA A 124 11.75 4.21 4.73
C ALA A 124 10.52 4.75 4.02
N TYR A 125 10.70 5.75 3.17
CA TYR A 125 9.66 6.22 2.26
C TYR A 125 10.08 5.99 0.82
N ILE A 126 9.17 5.44 0.03
CA ILE A 126 9.32 5.25 -1.42
C ILE A 126 8.16 5.93 -2.17
N GLN A 127 8.30 6.05 -3.48
CA GLN A 127 7.20 6.45 -4.36
C GLN A 127 6.80 5.30 -5.28
N ASP A 128 5.49 5.16 -5.48
CA ASP A 128 4.92 4.30 -6.50
C ASP A 128 5.02 4.94 -7.90
N PRO A 129 4.63 4.24 -8.99
CA PRO A 129 4.72 4.78 -10.35
C PRO A 129 3.91 6.05 -10.63
N ASP A 130 2.89 6.33 -9.83
CA ASP A 130 2.06 7.53 -9.93
C ASP A 130 2.48 8.64 -8.97
N GLY A 131 3.53 8.41 -8.16
CA GLY A 131 4.08 9.38 -7.20
C GLY A 131 3.46 9.32 -5.81
N TYR A 132 2.59 8.35 -5.52
CA TYR A 132 2.06 8.15 -4.17
C TYR A 132 3.17 7.72 -3.22
N THR A 133 3.16 8.31 -2.03
CA THR A 133 4.12 7.96 -0.99
C THR A 133 3.70 6.68 -0.29
N ILE A 134 4.65 5.76 -0.15
CA ILE A 134 4.51 4.52 0.63
C ILE A 134 5.54 4.55 1.75
N GLU A 135 5.07 4.45 2.99
CA GLU A 135 5.89 4.21 4.16
C GLU A 135 6.09 2.71 4.35
N LEU A 136 7.35 2.29 4.40
CA LEU A 136 7.73 0.92 4.73
C LEU A 136 8.24 0.91 6.17
N THR A 137 7.65 0.08 7.03
CA THR A 137 8.02 0.01 8.45
C THR A 137 8.35 -1.42 8.86
N GLU A 138 9.50 -1.60 9.49
CA GLU A 138 9.86 -2.82 10.20
C GLU A 138 9.80 -2.55 11.70
N ARG A 139 8.96 -3.28 12.43
CA ARG A 139 8.74 -3.04 13.86
C ARG A 139 9.21 -4.21 14.70
N HIS A 140 10.11 -3.90 15.62
CA HIS A 140 10.64 -4.84 16.61
C HIS A 140 9.98 -4.65 17.99
N SER A 141 9.30 -3.52 18.20
CA SER A 141 8.72 -3.12 19.48
C SER A 141 7.25 -3.49 19.65
N VAL A 142 6.60 -4.06 18.62
CA VAL A 142 5.18 -4.41 18.70
C VAL A 142 4.99 -5.89 19.02
N THR A 143 4.31 -6.16 20.13
CA THR A 143 3.78 -7.48 20.46
C THR A 143 2.48 -7.71 19.69
N GLY A 144 2.59 -8.07 18.42
CA GLY A 144 1.49 -8.52 17.57
C GLY A 144 1.83 -9.88 16.97
N PRO A 145 0.86 -10.58 16.37
CA PRO A 145 1.17 -11.80 15.65
C PRO A 145 2.18 -11.47 14.54
N PRO A 146 3.23 -12.30 14.36
CA PRO A 146 4.20 -12.10 13.30
C PRO A 146 3.48 -12.08 11.93
N LEU A 147 3.99 -11.25 11.01
CA LEU A 147 3.54 -11.28 9.63
C LEU A 147 3.69 -12.71 9.10
N LYS A 148 2.61 -13.32 8.64
CA LYS A 148 2.66 -14.67 8.07
C LYS A 148 3.56 -14.62 6.84
N LYS A 149 4.64 -15.43 6.84
CA LYS A 149 5.42 -15.64 5.62
C LYS A 149 4.49 -16.32 4.61
N ARG A 150 4.38 -15.76 3.42
CA ARG A 150 3.75 -16.46 2.30
C ARG A 150 4.61 -17.69 1.95
N GLN A 151 3.94 -18.82 1.84
CA GLN A 151 4.54 -20.04 1.28
C GLN A 151 4.62 -19.93 -0.24
#